data_11d04da9d68845ee010dd958825ae95f
#
_entry.id   11d04da9d68845ee010dd958825ae95f
#
_cell.length_a   1.000
_cell.length_b   1.000
_cell.length_c   1.000
_cell.angle_alpha   90.00
_cell.angle_beta   90.00
_cell.angle_gamma   90.00
#
_symmetry.space_group_name_H-M   'P 1'
#
loop_
_entity.id
_entity.type
_entity.pdbx_description
1 polymer ?
#
loop_
_entity_poly.entity_id
_entity_poly.type
_entity_poly.pdbx_seq_one_letter_code
_entity_poly.pdbx_strand_id
1 'polypeptide(L)'
;MGQGKLGTEPGDAWPEIFRVISQDTHPDASVQGHIIGPIREGKDAMIVEDVAGLRRVLQGSRVIAVVGLSANWNRPSHFAAKYMLEHGYTIIPVNPGETEILGQKCYPDLAAIPLKVDMVDVFRKPSDVMPIADEAIRIGAKCLWLQLGVINREAADKASAAGLDVVMDRCVKIEYARLFGGLNFAGVNTGVISAKRPPCPPLQG
;
A
#
# COMPACT_ATOMS: atom_id res chain seq x y z
N MET A 1 -30.31 -47.28 -2.49
CA MET A 1 -30.92 -46.15 -1.79
C MET A 1 -29.99 -45.75 -0.67
N GLY A 2 -29.42 -44.57 -0.67
CA GLY A 2 -28.50 -44.10 0.35
C GLY A 2 -27.68 -42.94 -0.18
N GLN A 3 -28.24 -41.75 -0.09
CA GLN A 3 -27.57 -40.50 -0.46
C GLN A 3 -26.57 -40.13 0.64
N GLY A 4 -25.29 -40.07 0.33
CA GLY A 4 -24.27 -39.51 1.17
C GLY A 4 -23.88 -38.13 0.63
N LYS A 5 -24.37 -37.08 1.27
CA LYS A 5 -23.84 -35.71 1.12
C LYS A 5 -22.49 -35.63 1.82
N LEU A 6 -21.46 -35.30 1.10
CA LEU A 6 -20.19 -34.80 1.64
C LEU A 6 -19.92 -33.42 1.02
N GLY A 7 -20.33 -32.42 1.75
CA GLY A 7 -19.90 -31.05 1.56
C GLY A 7 -19.38 -30.56 2.89
N THR A 8 -18.07 -30.56 3.07
CA THR A 8 -17.41 -29.81 4.11
C THR A 8 -16.55 -28.76 3.43
N GLU A 9 -17.05 -27.55 3.44
CA GLU A 9 -16.27 -26.33 3.20
C GLU A 9 -15.11 -26.30 4.20
N PRO A 10 -13.86 -25.99 3.80
CA PRO A 10 -12.81 -25.75 4.76
C PRO A 10 -13.07 -24.41 5.44
N GLY A 11 -13.58 -24.50 6.68
CA GLY A 11 -13.89 -23.36 7.51
C GLY A 11 -12.64 -22.52 7.82
N ASP A 12 -12.86 -21.23 7.82
CA ASP A 12 -11.99 -20.15 8.26
C ASP A 12 -11.51 -20.31 9.71
N ALA A 13 -10.50 -21.13 9.93
CA ALA A 13 -9.83 -21.23 11.21
C ALA A 13 -8.44 -20.60 11.13
N TRP A 14 -8.38 -19.27 11.17
CA TRP A 14 -7.17 -18.58 11.55
C TRP A 14 -7.00 -18.66 13.07
N PRO A 15 -5.79 -18.91 13.61
CA PRO A 15 -5.59 -18.97 15.05
C PRO A 15 -6.04 -17.67 15.73
N GLU A 16 -6.67 -17.77 16.88
CA GLU A 16 -7.19 -16.65 17.67
C GLU A 16 -6.15 -15.56 18.02
N ILE A 17 -4.86 -15.86 17.90
CA ILE A 17 -3.75 -14.92 18.07
C ILE A 17 -3.87 -13.70 17.15
N PHE A 18 -4.48 -13.84 15.97
CA PHE A 18 -4.68 -12.71 15.06
C PHE A 18 -5.92 -11.87 15.38
N ARG A 19 -6.83 -12.38 16.21
CA ARG A 19 -8.06 -11.68 16.59
C ARG A 19 -7.83 -10.62 17.69
N VAL A 20 -6.81 -10.81 18.51
CA VAL A 20 -6.49 -9.89 19.62
C VAL A 20 -5.74 -8.63 19.16
N ILE A 21 -5.06 -8.70 18.00
CA ILE A 21 -4.32 -7.53 17.47
C ILE A 21 -5.22 -6.59 16.66
N SER A 22 -6.44 -7.02 16.32
CA SER A 22 -7.35 -6.30 15.42
C SER A 22 -8.24 -5.26 16.10
N GLN A 23 -8.26 -5.15 17.44
CA GLN A 23 -9.24 -4.29 18.11
C GLN A 23 -8.73 -2.95 18.63
N ASP A 24 -7.40 -2.69 18.68
CA ASP A 24 -6.92 -1.51 19.42
C ASP A 24 -5.79 -0.69 18.79
N THR A 25 -5.56 -0.71 17.49
CA THR A 25 -4.51 0.16 16.93
C THR A 25 -4.93 0.95 15.70
N HIS A 26 -6.09 1.59 15.77
CA HIS A 26 -6.25 2.87 15.11
C HIS A 26 -5.60 3.90 16.03
N PRO A 27 -4.63 4.71 15.59
CA PRO A 27 -4.21 5.84 16.44
C PRO A 27 -5.42 6.75 16.59
N ASP A 28 -5.99 6.70 17.79
CA ASP A 28 -7.05 7.62 18.22
C ASP A 28 -6.57 9.05 18.00
N ALA A 29 -7.40 9.84 17.37
CA ALA A 29 -7.17 11.26 17.10
C ALA A 29 -7.10 12.11 18.40
N SER A 30 -7.13 11.49 19.58
CA SER A 30 -7.20 12.16 20.89
C SER A 30 -5.88 12.18 21.68
N VAL A 31 -4.76 11.64 21.18
CA VAL A 31 -3.46 11.84 21.82
C VAL A 31 -2.89 13.19 21.40
N GLN A 32 -3.41 14.24 22.05
CA GLN A 32 -2.76 15.56 22.10
C GLN A 32 -1.52 15.46 23.00
N GLY A 33 -0.36 15.52 22.40
CA GLY A 33 0.90 15.56 23.12
C GLY A 33 2.09 15.82 22.19
N HIS A 34 2.23 17.11 21.79
CA HIS A 34 3.48 17.81 21.43
C HIS A 34 4.56 17.07 20.65
N ILE A 35 4.67 17.30 19.35
CA ILE A 35 5.67 18.19 18.68
C ILE A 35 5.10 18.46 17.29
N ILE A 36 4.38 19.55 17.16
CA ILE A 36 4.02 20.11 15.86
C ILE A 36 5.23 20.91 15.42
N GLY A 37 6.07 20.30 14.57
CA GLY A 37 6.91 21.09 13.68
C GLY A 37 6.02 21.93 12.76
N PRO A 38 6.49 23.08 12.24
CA PRO A 38 5.64 24.04 11.55
C PRO A 38 4.89 23.38 10.40
N ILE A 39 3.58 23.59 10.35
CA ILE A 39 2.74 23.28 9.19
C ILE A 39 3.33 24.06 8.02
N ARG A 40 4.00 23.38 7.10
CA ARG A 40 4.46 24.00 5.86
C ARG A 40 3.25 24.32 5.00
N GLU A 41 2.86 25.57 5.00
CA GLU A 41 2.06 26.15 3.92
C GLU A 41 2.98 26.26 2.70
N GLY A 42 2.75 25.41 1.72
CA GLY A 42 3.53 25.26 0.49
C GLY A 42 3.92 23.79 0.33
N LYS A 43 3.16 23.06 -0.50
CA LYS A 43 3.47 21.67 -0.82
C LYS A 43 4.77 21.60 -1.62
N ASP A 44 5.91 21.50 -0.96
CA ASP A 44 7.09 20.91 -1.57
C ASP A 44 6.83 19.41 -1.69
N ALA A 45 6.28 19.01 -2.83
CA ALA A 45 6.14 17.60 -3.19
C ALA A 45 7.53 16.98 -3.26
N MET A 46 7.69 15.80 -2.70
CA MET A 46 8.99 15.15 -2.52
C MET A 46 8.96 13.69 -2.93
N ILE A 47 10.08 13.24 -3.48
CA ILE A 47 10.36 11.79 -3.45
C ILE A 47 10.66 11.44 -2.00
N VAL A 48 9.78 10.64 -1.40
CA VAL A 48 9.79 10.32 0.03
C VAL A 48 10.67 9.09 0.27
N GLU A 49 11.81 9.30 0.93
CA GLU A 49 12.76 8.24 1.23
C GLU A 49 12.94 8.01 2.73
N ASP A 50 12.63 9.02 3.54
CA ASP A 50 12.82 8.99 4.98
C ASP A 50 11.61 8.43 5.76
N VAL A 51 11.86 8.04 7.01
CA VAL A 51 10.86 7.45 7.90
C VAL A 51 9.73 8.43 8.24
N ALA A 52 10.05 9.72 8.43
CA ALA A 52 9.07 10.73 8.80
C ALA A 52 8.09 10.98 7.65
N GLY A 53 8.60 11.07 6.43
CA GLY A 53 7.80 11.20 5.23
C GLY A 53 6.91 9.98 4.98
N LEU A 54 7.45 8.75 5.13
CA LEU A 54 6.66 7.53 5.01
C LEU A 54 5.51 7.47 6.05
N ARG A 55 5.79 7.84 7.30
CA ARG A 55 4.75 7.95 8.34
C ARG A 55 3.69 8.96 7.95
N ARG A 56 4.08 10.15 7.51
CA ARG A 56 3.17 11.21 7.07
C ARG A 56 2.25 10.72 5.94
N VAL A 57 2.82 10.09 4.92
CA VAL A 57 2.06 9.57 3.77
C VAL A 57 1.06 8.50 4.21
N LEU A 58 1.49 7.52 5.00
CA LEU A 58 0.62 6.44 5.45
C LEU A 58 -0.48 6.94 6.41
N GLN A 59 -0.17 7.83 7.35
CA GLN A 59 -1.16 8.41 8.26
C GLN A 59 -2.11 9.38 7.56
N GLY A 60 -1.63 10.10 6.55
CA GLY A 60 -2.40 11.07 5.78
C GLY A 60 -3.31 10.48 4.71
N SER A 61 -3.18 9.19 4.43
CA SER A 61 -3.99 8.47 3.44
C SER A 61 -5.10 7.67 4.13
N ARG A 62 -6.27 7.61 3.49
CA ARG A 62 -7.39 6.76 3.92
C ARG A 62 -7.91 5.91 2.77
N VAL A 63 -7.97 6.48 1.59
CA VAL A 63 -8.49 5.85 0.37
C VAL A 63 -7.32 5.53 -0.55
N ILE A 64 -7.08 4.24 -0.80
CA ILE A 64 -5.98 3.74 -1.62
C ILE A 64 -6.56 3.07 -2.86
N ALA A 65 -6.27 3.62 -4.04
CA ALA A 65 -6.53 2.96 -5.31
C ALA A 65 -5.35 2.06 -5.68
N VAL A 66 -5.60 0.74 -5.81
CA VAL A 66 -4.56 -0.25 -6.09
C VAL A 66 -4.60 -0.64 -7.57
N VAL A 67 -3.68 -0.09 -8.35
CA VAL A 67 -3.59 -0.32 -9.80
C VAL A 67 -2.85 -1.62 -10.08
N GLY A 68 -3.53 -2.55 -10.76
CA GLY A 68 -3.02 -3.90 -11.02
C GLY A 68 -3.27 -4.86 -9.86
N LEU A 69 -4.26 -4.57 -9.02
CA LEU A 69 -4.71 -5.53 -8.00
C LEU A 69 -5.23 -6.80 -8.68
N SER A 70 -4.74 -7.94 -8.23
CA SER A 70 -5.11 -9.26 -8.75
C SER A 70 -6.10 -9.97 -7.84
N ALA A 71 -7.11 -10.62 -8.42
CA ALA A 71 -8.00 -11.52 -7.69
C ALA A 71 -7.28 -12.79 -7.19
N ASN A 72 -6.14 -13.13 -7.80
CA ASN A 72 -5.34 -14.29 -7.38
C ASN A 72 -4.65 -14.02 -6.04
N TRP A 73 -5.05 -14.77 -5.01
CA TRP A 73 -4.56 -14.66 -3.64
C TRP A 73 -3.03 -14.87 -3.49
N ASN A 74 -2.37 -15.57 -4.43
CA ASN A 74 -0.91 -15.77 -4.43
C ASN A 74 -0.12 -14.54 -4.94
N ARG A 75 -0.78 -13.52 -5.42
CA ARG A 75 -0.11 -12.34 -5.95
C ARG A 75 0.23 -11.32 -4.84
N PRO A 76 1.41 -10.69 -4.91
CA PRO A 76 1.81 -9.66 -3.94
C PRO A 76 0.79 -8.53 -3.77
N SER A 77 0.14 -8.11 -4.86
CA SER A 77 -0.88 -7.07 -4.82
C SER A 77 -2.08 -7.46 -3.96
N HIS A 78 -2.51 -8.74 -4.02
CA HIS A 78 -3.61 -9.24 -3.20
C HIS A 78 -3.26 -9.21 -1.71
N PHE A 79 -2.07 -9.71 -1.33
CA PHE A 79 -1.64 -9.69 0.06
C PHE A 79 -1.49 -8.28 0.62
N ALA A 80 -0.91 -7.37 -0.15
CA ALA A 80 -0.73 -6.01 0.29
C ALA A 80 -2.09 -5.31 0.48
N ALA A 81 -2.97 -5.41 -0.51
CA ALA A 81 -4.30 -4.81 -0.45
C ALA A 81 -5.14 -5.37 0.70
N LYS A 82 -5.15 -6.72 0.88
CA LYS A 82 -5.85 -7.35 1.99
C LYS A 82 -5.33 -6.85 3.33
N TYR A 83 -4.01 -6.81 3.52
CA TYR A 83 -3.39 -6.33 4.74
C TYR A 83 -3.78 -4.88 5.05
N MET A 84 -3.73 -3.99 4.06
CA MET A 84 -4.11 -2.59 4.25
C MET A 84 -5.61 -2.45 4.56
N LEU A 85 -6.47 -3.25 3.91
CA LEU A 85 -7.91 -3.29 4.19
C LEU A 85 -8.18 -3.69 5.66
N GLU A 86 -7.50 -4.72 6.16
CA GLU A 86 -7.60 -5.20 7.54
C GLU A 86 -7.07 -4.16 8.56
N HIS A 87 -6.26 -3.20 8.12
CA HIS A 87 -5.74 -2.10 8.94
C HIS A 87 -6.51 -0.79 8.75
N GLY A 88 -7.75 -0.86 8.26
CA GLY A 88 -8.70 0.26 8.25
C GLY A 88 -8.56 1.22 7.07
N TYR A 89 -7.81 0.86 6.03
CA TYR A 89 -7.80 1.63 4.78
C TYR A 89 -8.99 1.23 3.90
N THR A 90 -9.54 2.18 3.17
CA THR A 90 -10.47 1.91 2.08
C THR A 90 -9.67 1.54 0.83
N ILE A 91 -9.77 0.30 0.40
CA ILE A 91 -9.07 -0.19 -0.80
C ILE A 91 -10.03 -0.13 -1.99
N ILE A 92 -9.57 0.47 -3.08
CA ILE A 92 -10.29 0.52 -4.35
C ILE A 92 -9.48 -0.24 -5.39
N PRO A 93 -9.92 -1.45 -5.79
CA PRO A 93 -9.28 -2.20 -6.85
C PRO A 93 -9.37 -1.49 -8.20
N VAL A 94 -8.26 -1.43 -8.95
CA VAL A 94 -8.23 -0.93 -10.32
C VAL A 94 -7.66 -2.02 -11.24
N ASN A 95 -8.57 -2.67 -11.97
CA ASN A 95 -8.23 -3.74 -12.91
C ASN A 95 -9.34 -3.89 -13.95
N PRO A 96 -9.08 -3.66 -15.25
CA PRO A 96 -10.13 -3.72 -16.28
C PRO A 96 -10.68 -5.14 -16.52
N GLY A 97 -10.02 -6.18 -16.04
CA GLY A 97 -10.45 -7.58 -16.21
C GLY A 97 -11.34 -8.13 -15.09
N GLU A 98 -11.61 -7.34 -14.04
CA GLU A 98 -12.30 -7.80 -12.85
C GLU A 98 -13.46 -6.87 -12.47
N THR A 99 -14.51 -7.41 -11.87
CA THR A 99 -15.66 -6.62 -11.39
C THR A 99 -15.60 -6.39 -9.88
N GLU A 100 -15.00 -7.34 -9.15
CA GLU A 100 -14.87 -7.31 -7.70
C GLU A 100 -13.59 -8.04 -7.26
N ILE A 101 -12.86 -7.47 -6.29
CA ILE A 101 -11.71 -8.09 -5.65
C ILE A 101 -11.75 -7.78 -4.15
N LEU A 102 -11.54 -8.77 -3.28
CA LEU A 102 -11.59 -8.63 -1.81
C LEU A 102 -12.95 -8.08 -1.30
N GLY A 103 -14.06 -8.40 -1.96
CA GLY A 103 -15.37 -7.84 -1.62
C GLY A 103 -15.52 -6.35 -1.95
N GLN A 104 -14.57 -5.77 -2.70
CA GLN A 104 -14.57 -4.38 -3.11
C GLN A 104 -14.85 -4.27 -4.61
N LYS A 105 -15.73 -3.35 -4.99
CA LYS A 105 -16.00 -3.05 -6.40
C LYS A 105 -14.73 -2.65 -7.11
N CYS A 106 -14.46 -3.29 -8.26
CA CYS A 106 -13.32 -3.00 -9.11
C CYS A 106 -13.65 -1.95 -10.17
N TYR A 107 -12.71 -1.09 -10.48
CA TYR A 107 -12.84 -0.07 -11.52
C TYR A 107 -11.84 -0.32 -12.66
N PRO A 108 -12.19 0.00 -13.92
CA PRO A 108 -11.31 -0.24 -15.05
C PRO A 108 -10.06 0.66 -15.06
N ASP A 109 -10.20 1.88 -14.55
CA ASP A 109 -9.15 2.90 -14.49
C ASP A 109 -9.38 3.85 -13.30
N LEU A 110 -8.43 4.73 -13.05
CA LEU A 110 -8.49 5.69 -11.95
C LEU A 110 -9.58 6.76 -12.16
N ALA A 111 -9.88 7.11 -13.41
CA ALA A 111 -10.86 8.14 -13.73
C ALA A 111 -12.31 7.70 -13.45
N ALA A 112 -12.56 6.39 -13.49
CA ALA A 112 -13.87 5.82 -13.20
C ALA A 112 -14.22 5.79 -11.70
N ILE A 113 -13.27 6.08 -10.82
CA ILE A 113 -13.47 6.05 -9.36
C ILE A 113 -14.26 7.29 -8.93
N PRO A 114 -15.45 7.11 -8.28
CA PRO A 114 -16.28 8.24 -7.88
C PRO A 114 -15.84 8.91 -6.57
N LEU A 115 -14.83 8.34 -5.89
CA LEU A 115 -14.34 8.79 -4.61
C LEU A 115 -13.02 9.55 -4.75
N LYS A 116 -12.76 10.47 -3.83
CA LYS A 116 -11.45 11.12 -3.74
C LYS A 116 -10.41 10.10 -3.28
N VAL A 117 -9.41 9.87 -4.12
CA VAL A 117 -8.27 8.96 -3.83
C VAL A 117 -7.17 9.75 -3.15
N ASP A 118 -6.67 9.24 -2.02
CA ASP A 118 -5.51 9.83 -1.34
C ASP A 118 -4.19 9.27 -1.89
N MET A 119 -4.13 7.97 -2.12
CA MET A 119 -2.93 7.27 -2.58
C MET A 119 -3.25 6.38 -3.78
N VAL A 120 -2.40 6.45 -4.80
CA VAL A 120 -2.39 5.51 -5.93
C VAL A 120 -1.24 4.53 -5.72
N ASP A 121 -1.55 3.28 -5.43
CA ASP A 121 -0.59 2.20 -5.16
C ASP A 121 -0.45 1.30 -6.39
N VAL A 122 0.78 1.20 -6.94
CA VAL A 122 1.03 0.67 -8.29
C VAL A 122 1.73 -0.68 -8.25
N PHE A 123 1.02 -1.72 -8.74
CA PHE A 123 1.50 -3.08 -8.96
C PHE A 123 1.59 -3.39 -10.48
N ARG A 124 2.22 -2.51 -11.23
CA ARG A 124 2.42 -2.68 -12.67
C ARG A 124 3.91 -2.70 -13.01
N LYS A 125 4.23 -3.03 -14.27
CA LYS A 125 5.62 -2.98 -14.75
C LYS A 125 6.12 -1.53 -14.77
N PRO A 126 7.42 -1.29 -14.59
CA PRO A 126 7.99 0.06 -14.68
C PRO A 126 7.64 0.81 -15.97
N SER A 127 7.52 0.11 -17.10
CA SER A 127 7.10 0.69 -18.38
C SER A 127 5.67 1.26 -18.39
N ASP A 128 4.81 0.75 -17.51
CA ASP A 128 3.38 1.08 -17.49
C ASP A 128 3.09 2.24 -16.50
N VAL A 129 4.11 2.75 -15.80
CA VAL A 129 3.93 3.72 -14.69
C VAL A 129 3.59 5.11 -15.20
N MET A 130 4.16 5.55 -16.33
CA MET A 130 3.99 6.93 -16.82
C MET A 130 2.51 7.30 -17.01
N PRO A 131 1.68 6.53 -17.75
CA PRO A 131 0.27 6.86 -17.90
C PRO A 131 -0.50 6.81 -16.57
N ILE A 132 -0.10 5.93 -15.62
CA ILE A 132 -0.72 5.85 -14.29
C ILE A 132 -0.38 7.11 -13.48
N ALA A 133 0.85 7.61 -13.57
CA ALA A 133 1.25 8.86 -12.92
C ALA A 133 0.44 10.05 -13.47
N ASP A 134 0.21 10.10 -14.79
CA ASP A 134 -0.62 11.14 -15.40
C ASP A 134 -2.06 11.08 -14.90
N GLU A 135 -2.62 9.89 -14.77
CA GLU A 135 -3.95 9.72 -14.19
C GLU A 135 -4.00 10.11 -12.71
N ALA A 136 -3.00 9.72 -11.91
CA ALA A 136 -2.91 10.06 -10.50
C ALA A 136 -2.86 11.60 -10.29
N ILE A 137 -2.10 12.30 -11.12
CA ILE A 137 -2.06 13.76 -11.15
C ILE A 137 -3.45 14.33 -11.51
N ARG A 138 -4.07 13.82 -12.56
CA ARG A 138 -5.36 14.29 -13.06
C ARG A 138 -6.49 14.17 -12.05
N ILE A 139 -6.53 13.05 -11.27
CA ILE A 139 -7.54 12.84 -10.21
C ILE A 139 -7.22 13.59 -8.92
N GLY A 140 -6.07 14.25 -8.83
CA GLY A 140 -5.63 15.00 -7.67
C GLY A 140 -5.30 14.12 -6.47
N ALA A 141 -4.69 12.96 -6.69
CA ALA A 141 -4.17 12.12 -5.63
C ALA A 141 -3.10 12.87 -4.83
N LYS A 142 -2.92 12.51 -3.56
CA LYS A 142 -1.89 13.12 -2.69
C LYS A 142 -0.55 12.40 -2.83
N CYS A 143 -0.59 11.09 -3.10
CA CYS A 143 0.59 10.23 -3.16
C CYS A 143 0.51 9.26 -4.33
N LEU A 144 1.66 9.06 -4.99
CA LEU A 144 1.94 7.96 -5.92
C LEU A 144 2.90 7.00 -5.24
N TRP A 145 2.45 5.76 -5.00
CA TRP A 145 3.25 4.72 -4.36
C TRP A 145 3.62 3.64 -5.36
N LEU A 146 4.91 3.52 -5.66
CA LEU A 146 5.45 2.52 -6.56
C LEU A 146 6.05 1.37 -5.74
N GLN A 147 5.48 0.18 -5.90
CA GLN A 147 5.83 -1.00 -5.12
C GLN A 147 7.26 -1.51 -5.39
N LEU A 148 7.70 -2.50 -4.61
CA LEU A 148 9.03 -3.12 -4.76
C LEU A 148 9.28 -3.55 -6.21
N GLY A 149 10.40 -3.11 -6.77
CA GLY A 149 10.80 -3.39 -8.15
C GLY A 149 10.10 -2.52 -9.19
N VAL A 150 9.15 -1.67 -8.80
CA VAL A 150 8.52 -0.70 -9.70
C VAL A 150 9.31 0.61 -9.63
N ILE A 151 10.27 0.75 -10.53
CA ILE A 151 11.17 1.91 -10.58
C ILE A 151 10.97 2.63 -11.92
N ASN A 152 10.46 3.86 -11.86
CA ASN A 152 10.35 4.75 -13.00
C ASN A 152 10.61 6.19 -12.52
N ARG A 153 11.86 6.64 -12.66
CA ARG A 153 12.29 7.94 -12.16
C ARG A 153 11.59 9.09 -12.88
N GLU A 154 11.42 9.00 -14.18
CA GLU A 154 10.77 10.04 -15.00
C GLU A 154 9.31 10.26 -14.54
N ALA A 155 8.55 9.19 -14.32
CA ALA A 155 7.19 9.28 -13.81
C ALA A 155 7.15 9.81 -12.36
N ALA A 156 8.13 9.42 -11.54
CA ALA A 156 8.26 9.90 -10.16
C ALA A 156 8.54 11.40 -10.11
N ASP A 157 9.50 11.89 -10.92
CA ASP A 157 9.85 13.29 -10.99
C ASP A 157 8.67 14.13 -11.52
N LYS A 158 7.94 13.63 -12.52
CA LYS A 158 6.74 14.27 -13.07
C LYS A 158 5.63 14.39 -12.01
N ALA A 159 5.34 13.31 -11.29
CA ALA A 159 4.33 13.32 -10.24
C ALA A 159 4.72 14.25 -9.08
N SER A 160 5.99 14.23 -8.69
CA SER A 160 6.54 15.12 -7.68
C SER A 160 6.45 16.58 -8.09
N ALA A 161 6.82 16.92 -9.32
CA ALA A 161 6.70 18.28 -9.87
C ALA A 161 5.24 18.76 -9.91
N ALA A 162 4.28 17.84 -10.06
CA ALA A 162 2.85 18.14 -10.04
C ALA A 162 2.27 18.23 -8.61
N GLY A 163 3.07 18.05 -7.57
CA GLY A 163 2.66 18.24 -6.18
C GLY A 163 2.24 16.96 -5.44
N LEU A 164 2.51 15.77 -5.97
CA LEU A 164 2.28 14.51 -5.29
C LEU A 164 3.51 14.11 -4.45
N ASP A 165 3.28 13.58 -3.26
CA ASP A 165 4.32 12.79 -2.60
C ASP A 165 4.57 11.52 -3.40
N VAL A 166 5.83 11.14 -3.62
CA VAL A 166 6.16 9.92 -4.37
C VAL A 166 6.98 8.99 -3.51
N VAL A 167 6.50 7.76 -3.35
CA VAL A 167 7.27 6.67 -2.74
C VAL A 167 7.60 5.66 -3.82
N MET A 168 8.87 5.24 -3.94
CA MET A 168 9.31 4.36 -5.01
C MET A 168 10.15 3.19 -4.47
N ASP A 169 9.97 1.99 -5.10
CA ASP A 169 10.67 0.76 -4.73
C ASP A 169 10.45 0.34 -3.27
N ARG A 170 9.22 0.50 -2.77
CA ARG A 170 8.85 0.12 -1.39
C ARG A 170 7.51 -0.60 -1.35
N CYS A 171 7.43 -1.67 -0.54
CA CYS A 171 6.16 -2.35 -0.32
C CYS A 171 5.34 -1.63 0.77
N VAL A 172 4.14 -1.16 0.43
CA VAL A 172 3.25 -0.43 1.35
C VAL A 172 2.93 -1.23 2.61
N LYS A 173 2.66 -2.54 2.46
CA LYS A 173 2.42 -3.46 3.58
C LYS A 173 3.63 -3.56 4.52
N ILE A 174 4.83 -3.71 3.96
CA ILE A 174 6.07 -3.85 4.73
C ILE A 174 6.37 -2.55 5.47
N GLU A 175 6.25 -1.41 4.81
CA GLU A 175 6.48 -0.12 5.45
C GLU A 175 5.46 0.16 6.55
N TYR A 176 4.18 -0.18 6.33
CA TYR A 176 3.17 -0.06 7.37
C TYR A 176 3.48 -0.96 8.57
N ALA A 177 3.75 -2.26 8.34
CA ALA A 177 4.09 -3.19 9.41
C ALA A 177 5.33 -2.77 10.20
N ARG A 178 6.35 -2.23 9.50
CA ARG A 178 7.58 -1.72 10.10
C ARG A 178 7.33 -0.48 10.95
N LEU A 179 6.47 0.43 10.50
CA LEU A 179 6.27 1.73 11.16
C LEU A 179 5.20 1.71 12.26
N PHE A 180 4.18 0.86 12.12
CA PHE A 180 3.00 0.84 12.99
C PHE A 180 2.72 -0.54 13.60
N GLY A 181 3.40 -1.60 13.13
CA GLY A 181 3.22 -2.95 13.63
C GLY A 181 4.06 -3.26 14.88
N GLY A 182 3.86 -4.45 15.44
CA GLY A 182 4.52 -4.91 16.66
C GLY A 182 6.04 -4.97 16.60
N LEU A 183 6.64 -5.09 15.42
CA LEU A 183 8.10 -5.06 15.25
C LEU A 183 8.70 -3.69 15.61
N ASN A 184 8.01 -2.60 15.28
CA ASN A 184 8.45 -1.26 15.67
C ASN A 184 8.38 -1.07 17.19
N PHE A 185 7.35 -1.59 17.83
CA PHE A 185 7.22 -1.58 19.29
C PHE A 185 8.34 -2.38 19.99
N ALA A 186 8.78 -3.47 19.38
CA ALA A 186 9.92 -4.27 19.87
C ALA A 186 11.30 -3.65 19.55
N GLY A 187 11.36 -2.44 18.99
CA GLY A 187 12.61 -1.75 18.68
C GLY A 187 13.29 -2.25 17.39
N VAL A 188 12.67 -3.15 16.63
CA VAL A 188 13.20 -3.63 15.36
C VAL A 188 12.92 -2.60 14.26
N ASN A 189 13.86 -1.68 14.06
CA ASN A 189 13.80 -0.71 12.97
C ASN A 189 14.79 -1.10 11.87
N THR A 190 14.36 -1.97 10.97
CA THR A 190 15.13 -2.33 9.79
C THR A 190 15.10 -1.15 8.81
N GLY A 191 16.24 -0.52 8.55
CA GLY A 191 16.35 0.73 7.82
C GLY A 191 15.77 0.69 6.40
N VAL A 192 16.18 -0.24 5.55
CA VAL A 192 15.69 -0.36 4.15
C VAL A 192 15.41 -1.83 3.85
N ILE A 193 14.17 -2.12 3.43
CA ILE A 193 13.84 -3.41 2.82
C ILE A 193 13.89 -3.19 1.30
N SER A 194 14.89 -3.80 0.66
CA SER A 194 15.10 -3.71 -0.78
C SER A 194 14.75 -5.03 -1.46
N ALA A 195 14.12 -4.96 -2.63
CA ALA A 195 13.94 -6.13 -3.50
C ALA A 195 15.25 -6.59 -4.16
N LYS A 196 16.32 -5.80 -4.06
CA LYS A 196 17.62 -6.16 -4.61
C LYS A 196 18.19 -7.33 -3.81
N ARG A 197 18.42 -8.45 -4.48
CA ARG A 197 19.16 -9.56 -3.91
C ARG A 197 20.58 -9.07 -3.58
N PRO A 198 21.06 -9.22 -2.34
CA PRO A 198 22.45 -8.90 -2.04
C PRO A 198 23.37 -9.73 -2.93
N PRO A 199 24.52 -9.20 -3.37
CA PRO A 199 25.50 -10.00 -4.10
C PRO A 199 25.85 -11.22 -3.27
N CYS A 200 25.83 -12.38 -3.92
CA CYS A 200 26.22 -13.64 -3.26
C CYS A 200 27.68 -13.49 -2.80
N PRO A 201 28.02 -13.70 -1.51
CA PRO A 201 29.40 -13.68 -1.11
C PRO A 201 30.16 -14.75 -1.89
N PRO A 202 31.41 -14.48 -2.30
CA PRO A 202 32.22 -15.48 -2.98
C PRO A 202 32.33 -16.71 -2.07
N LEU A 203 32.11 -17.88 -2.65
CA LEU A 203 32.34 -19.15 -1.96
C LEU A 203 33.79 -19.17 -1.54
N GLN A 204 34.04 -19.15 -0.22
CA GLN A 204 35.37 -19.41 0.29
C GLN A 204 35.67 -20.89 0.05
N GLY A 205 36.55 -21.15 -0.93
CA GLY A 205 37.09 -22.47 -1.23
C GLY A 205 38.10 -22.95 -0.20
#